data_79ba9593ccc77492412308e5355de0b7
#
_entry.id   79ba9593ccc77492412308e5355de0b7
#
_cell.length_a   1.000
_cell.length_b   1.000
_cell.length_c   1.000
_cell.angle_alpha   90.00
_cell.angle_beta   90.00
_cell.angle_gamma   90.00
#
_symmetry.space_group_name_H-M   'P 1'
#
loop_
_entity.id
_entity.type
_entity.pdbx_description
1 polymer ?
#
loop_
_entity_poly.entity_id
_entity_poly.type
_entity_poly.pdbx_seq_one_letter_code
_entity_poly.pdbx_strand_id
1 'polypeptide(L)'
;KSAKFLHHKQMLNVAIQEARKGLDEGGIPIGAALFHTDGTLLGKGRNRRIQKNDPSLHGETDAFRNSGRQRSYSNTIMVTTLAPCWYCSGLIRQFKIKTVIVGESVNFPGGVEWLKQHGVEVIDLHSEACITMLANYIRNNPEIWNEDIGKE
;
A
#
# COMPACT_ATOMS: atom_id res chain seq x y z
N LYS A 1 -9.71 17.02 14.79
CA LYS A 1 -9.84 15.82 14.01
C LYS A 1 -10.56 14.74 14.81
N SER A 2 -11.30 13.89 14.15
CA SER A 2 -11.99 12.79 14.80
C SER A 2 -10.98 11.72 15.25
N ALA A 3 -11.37 10.92 16.26
CA ALA A 3 -10.58 9.78 16.70
C ALA A 3 -10.31 8.81 15.54
N LYS A 4 -11.29 8.64 14.62
CA LYS A 4 -11.15 7.80 13.43
C LYS A 4 -10.02 8.29 12.53
N PHE A 5 -9.91 9.60 12.30
CA PHE A 5 -8.84 10.17 11.49
C PHE A 5 -7.46 9.92 12.11
N LEU A 6 -7.33 10.12 13.43
CA LEU A 6 -6.06 9.86 14.12
C LEU A 6 -5.69 8.38 14.03
N HIS A 7 -6.68 7.50 14.14
CA HIS A 7 -6.46 6.07 14.02
C HIS A 7 -5.95 5.69 12.61
N HIS A 8 -6.53 6.29 11.57
CA HIS A 8 -6.07 6.07 10.19
C HIS A 8 -4.61 6.50 10.01
N LYS A 9 -4.22 7.63 10.59
CA LYS A 9 -2.83 8.10 10.52
C LYS A 9 -1.87 7.15 11.24
N GLN A 10 -2.29 6.61 12.37
CA GLN A 10 -1.48 5.62 13.09
C GLN A 10 -1.29 4.34 12.28
N MET A 11 -2.35 3.89 11.61
CA MET A 11 -2.27 2.73 10.72
C MET A 11 -1.33 3.01 9.55
N LEU A 12 -1.46 4.19 8.94
CA LEU A 12 -0.57 4.58 7.84
C LEU A 12 0.89 4.62 8.28
N ASN A 13 1.15 5.04 9.50
CA ASN A 13 2.52 5.10 10.00
C ASN A 13 3.19 3.72 9.99
N VAL A 14 2.46 2.65 10.24
CA VAL A 14 3.00 1.29 10.15
C VAL A 14 3.47 1.01 8.73
N ALA A 15 2.67 1.37 7.73
CA ALA A 15 3.04 1.20 6.32
C ALA A 15 4.22 2.09 5.94
N ILE A 16 4.28 3.33 6.47
CA ILE A 16 5.40 4.25 6.21
C ILE A 16 6.71 3.66 6.74
N GLN A 17 6.69 3.06 7.93
CA GLN A 17 7.89 2.44 8.49
C GLN A 17 8.37 1.29 7.63
N GLU A 18 7.46 0.50 7.06
CA GLU A 18 7.81 -0.57 6.13
C GLU A 18 8.42 0.00 4.85
N ALA A 19 7.87 1.10 4.33
CA ALA A 19 8.42 1.77 3.15
C ALA A 19 9.85 2.26 3.40
N ARG A 20 10.11 2.84 4.57
CA ARG A 20 11.45 3.31 4.94
C ARG A 20 12.45 2.17 5.05
N LYS A 21 12.03 1.04 5.62
CA LYS A 21 12.89 -0.15 5.67
C LYS A 21 13.24 -0.62 4.26
N GLY A 22 12.27 -0.63 3.36
CA GLY A 22 12.49 -0.99 1.96
C GLY A 22 13.50 -0.07 1.29
N LEU A 23 13.37 1.24 1.53
CA LEU A 23 14.31 2.22 1.00
C LEU A 23 15.73 1.98 1.53
N ASP A 24 15.87 1.72 2.82
CA ASP A 24 17.16 1.44 3.46
C ASP A 24 17.80 0.17 2.89
N GLU A 25 17.00 -0.77 2.42
CA GLU A 25 17.46 -2.01 1.78
C GLU A 25 17.80 -1.83 0.29
N GLY A 26 17.62 -0.63 -0.25
CA GLY A 26 17.85 -0.36 -1.66
C GLY A 26 16.64 -0.63 -2.56
N GLY A 27 15.48 -0.87 -1.97
CA GLY A 27 14.24 -1.14 -2.71
C GLY A 27 13.35 0.07 -2.88
N ILE A 28 12.22 -0.15 -3.54
CA ILE A 28 11.21 0.88 -3.78
C ILE A 28 10.49 1.21 -2.46
N PRO A 29 10.41 2.49 -2.06
CA PRO A 29 9.81 2.86 -0.77
C PRO A 29 8.29 2.84 -0.79
N ILE A 30 7.72 1.67 -0.88
CA ILE A 30 6.29 1.43 -0.77
C ILE A 30 6.08 0.38 0.32
N GLY A 31 5.23 0.71 1.28
CA GLY A 31 4.88 -0.17 2.38
C GLY A 31 3.40 -0.32 2.52
N ALA A 32 2.98 -1.39 3.17
CA ALA A 32 1.59 -1.68 3.39
C ALA A 32 1.38 -2.45 4.68
N ALA A 33 0.14 -2.46 5.14
CA ALA A 33 -0.27 -3.23 6.32
C ALA A 33 -1.72 -3.63 6.16
N LEU A 34 -2.06 -4.79 6.70
CA LEU A 34 -3.44 -5.25 6.77
C LEU A 34 -3.87 -5.26 8.23
N PHE A 35 -4.94 -4.52 8.52
CA PHE A 35 -5.51 -4.45 9.85
C PHE A 35 -6.90 -5.06 9.86
N HIS A 36 -7.28 -5.63 10.98
CA HIS A 36 -8.68 -5.90 11.25
C HIS A 36 -9.39 -4.57 11.56
N THR A 37 -10.70 -4.51 11.33
CA THR A 37 -11.47 -3.27 11.57
C THR A 37 -11.46 -2.83 13.04
N ASP A 38 -11.14 -3.73 13.96
CA ASP A 38 -10.99 -3.39 15.39
C ASP A 38 -9.63 -2.75 15.72
N GLY A 39 -8.75 -2.60 14.72
CA GLY A 39 -7.43 -2.00 14.89
C GLY A 39 -6.28 -2.98 15.06
N THR A 40 -6.56 -4.27 15.14
CA THR A 40 -5.50 -5.28 15.28
C THR A 40 -4.69 -5.38 13.99
N LEU A 41 -3.37 -5.30 14.10
CA LEU A 41 -2.47 -5.51 12.97
C LEU A 41 -2.40 -7.02 12.66
N LEU A 42 -2.75 -7.38 11.42
CA LEU A 42 -2.69 -8.77 10.96
C LEU A 42 -1.38 -9.09 10.25
N GLY A 43 -0.86 -8.15 9.50
CA GLY A 43 0.41 -8.31 8.80
C GLY A 43 0.85 -7.02 8.16
N LYS A 44 2.14 -6.89 7.93
CA LYS A 44 2.73 -5.73 7.27
C LYS A 44 3.78 -6.19 6.28
N GLY A 45 4.08 -5.35 5.30
CA GLY A 45 5.03 -5.70 4.28
C GLY A 45 5.47 -4.49 3.49
N ARG A 46 6.38 -4.73 2.57
CA ARG A 46 6.95 -3.70 1.72
C ARG A 46 7.28 -4.24 0.35
N ASN A 47 7.41 -3.37 -0.63
CA ASN A 47 7.84 -3.76 -1.96
C ASN A 47 9.24 -4.38 -1.85
N ARG A 48 9.41 -5.57 -2.39
CA ARG A 48 10.67 -6.31 -2.37
C ARG A 48 11.13 -6.73 -3.77
N ARG A 49 10.63 -6.04 -4.79
CA ARG A 49 11.02 -6.32 -6.18
C ARG A 49 12.53 -6.42 -6.32
N ILE A 50 13.24 -5.45 -5.78
CA ILE A 50 14.70 -5.39 -5.87
C ILE A 50 15.36 -6.37 -4.92
N GLN A 51 14.95 -6.36 -3.65
CA GLN A 51 15.59 -7.18 -2.62
C GLN A 51 15.50 -8.68 -2.92
N LYS A 52 14.39 -9.13 -3.51
CA LYS A 52 14.15 -10.55 -3.78
C LYS A 52 14.19 -10.90 -5.26
N ASN A 53 14.44 -9.91 -6.13
CA ASN A 53 14.36 -10.11 -7.57
C ASN A 53 13.02 -10.75 -7.96
N ASP A 54 11.93 -10.21 -7.42
CA ASP A 54 10.61 -10.80 -7.53
C ASP A 54 9.56 -9.73 -7.87
N PRO A 55 9.02 -9.74 -9.10
CA PRO A 55 8.05 -8.72 -9.54
C PRO A 55 6.68 -8.84 -8.85
N SER A 56 6.40 -9.95 -8.19
CA SER A 56 5.11 -10.17 -7.53
C SER A 56 5.06 -9.58 -6.12
N LEU A 57 6.19 -9.16 -5.54
CA LEU A 57 6.26 -8.69 -4.17
C LEU A 57 6.08 -7.16 -4.10
N HIS A 58 4.83 -6.73 -4.21
CA HIS A 58 4.42 -5.37 -3.90
C HIS A 58 4.22 -5.22 -2.40
N GLY A 59 4.11 -3.99 -1.90
CA GLY A 59 3.86 -3.76 -0.48
C GLY A 59 2.59 -4.46 -0.02
N GLU A 60 1.52 -4.34 -0.80
CA GLU A 60 0.21 -4.92 -0.46
C GLU A 60 0.25 -6.45 -0.48
N THR A 61 0.89 -7.04 -1.49
CA THR A 61 0.98 -8.51 -1.56
C THR A 61 1.87 -9.07 -0.47
N ASP A 62 2.93 -8.36 -0.11
CA ASP A 62 3.79 -8.75 1.00
C ASP A 62 3.05 -8.68 2.34
N ALA A 63 2.29 -7.63 2.57
CA ALA A 63 1.45 -7.50 3.78
C ALA A 63 0.38 -8.60 3.84
N PHE A 64 -0.25 -8.87 2.70
CA PHE A 64 -1.29 -9.90 2.60
C PHE A 64 -0.70 -11.28 2.93
N ARG A 65 0.45 -11.61 2.34
CA ARG A 65 1.15 -12.86 2.61
C ARG A 65 1.49 -12.98 4.11
N ASN A 66 2.01 -11.92 4.71
CA ASN A 66 2.41 -11.92 6.11
C ASN A 66 1.22 -11.95 7.09
N SER A 67 0.04 -11.58 6.63
CA SER A 67 -1.19 -11.68 7.43
C SER A 67 -1.63 -13.14 7.64
N GLY A 68 -1.16 -14.03 6.79
CA GLY A 68 -1.55 -15.41 6.84
C GLY A 68 -2.98 -15.64 6.37
N ARG A 69 -3.44 -16.84 6.52
CA ARG A 69 -4.75 -17.27 6.03
C ARG A 69 -5.86 -16.82 6.97
N GLN A 70 -6.80 -16.02 6.47
CA GLN A 70 -8.00 -15.59 7.18
C GLN A 70 -9.21 -16.28 6.53
N ARG A 71 -10.22 -16.62 7.32
CA ARG A 71 -11.47 -17.18 6.76
C ARG A 71 -12.17 -16.15 5.88
N SER A 72 -12.08 -14.88 6.25
CA SER A 72 -12.71 -13.78 5.53
C SER A 72 -11.82 -12.54 5.68
N TYR A 73 -11.74 -11.75 4.63
CA TYR A 73 -11.04 -10.47 4.65
C TYR A 73 -12.01 -9.28 4.63
N SER A 74 -13.34 -9.55 4.74
CA SER A 74 -14.35 -8.47 4.67
C SER A 74 -14.28 -7.52 5.87
N ASN A 75 -13.72 -7.97 6.99
CA ASN A 75 -13.54 -7.14 8.19
C ASN A 75 -12.10 -6.64 8.32
N THR A 76 -11.43 -6.39 7.19
CA THR A 76 -10.05 -5.92 7.19
C THR A 76 -9.94 -4.58 6.45
N ILE A 77 -8.86 -3.88 6.73
CA ILE A 77 -8.50 -2.61 6.11
C ILE A 77 -7.10 -2.77 5.54
N MET A 78 -6.96 -2.56 4.23
CA MET A 78 -5.64 -2.51 3.60
C MET A 78 -5.13 -1.08 3.69
N VAL A 79 -3.93 -0.92 4.21
CA VAL A 79 -3.26 0.37 4.32
C VAL A 79 -2.01 0.34 3.45
N THR A 80 -1.85 1.33 2.60
CA THR A 80 -0.71 1.38 1.67
C THR A 80 -0.21 2.81 1.51
N THR A 81 1.10 2.97 1.40
CA THR A 81 1.69 4.31 1.25
C THR A 81 1.39 4.94 -0.10
N LEU A 82 1.13 4.12 -1.12
CA LEU A 82 0.79 4.58 -2.47
C LEU A 82 -0.50 3.93 -2.92
N ALA A 83 -1.28 4.64 -3.73
CA ALA A 83 -2.48 4.09 -4.37
C ALA A 83 -2.18 2.72 -4.99
N PRO A 84 -3.02 1.70 -4.76
CA PRO A 84 -2.73 0.35 -5.25
C PRO A 84 -2.82 0.27 -6.78
N CYS A 85 -1.85 -0.41 -7.39
CA CYS A 85 -1.85 -0.66 -8.83
C CYS A 85 -2.97 -1.65 -9.20
N TRP A 86 -3.13 -1.96 -10.50
CA TRP A 86 -4.16 -2.89 -10.96
C TRP A 86 -4.03 -4.26 -10.31
N TYR A 87 -2.82 -4.77 -10.15
CA TYR A 87 -2.54 -6.04 -9.52
C TYR A 87 -3.05 -6.06 -8.07
N CYS A 88 -2.68 -5.06 -7.27
CA CYS A 88 -3.10 -4.99 -5.88
C CYS A 88 -4.57 -4.60 -5.73
N SER A 89 -5.11 -3.78 -6.64
CA SER A 89 -6.53 -3.47 -6.66
C SER A 89 -7.35 -4.74 -6.93
N GLY A 90 -6.87 -5.62 -7.79
CA GLY A 90 -7.49 -6.91 -8.04
C GLY A 90 -7.54 -7.78 -6.79
N LEU A 91 -6.45 -7.82 -6.03
CA LEU A 91 -6.40 -8.53 -4.75
C LEU A 91 -7.46 -7.99 -3.78
N ILE A 92 -7.54 -6.68 -3.64
CA ILE A 92 -8.50 -6.02 -2.75
C ILE A 92 -9.94 -6.44 -3.12
N ARG A 93 -10.27 -6.40 -4.40
CA ARG A 93 -11.58 -6.79 -4.90
C ARG A 93 -11.83 -8.29 -4.74
N GLN A 94 -10.87 -9.11 -5.09
CA GLN A 94 -10.99 -10.57 -5.04
C GLN A 94 -11.34 -11.04 -3.64
N PHE A 95 -10.68 -10.48 -2.62
CA PHE A 95 -10.86 -10.93 -1.25
C PHE A 95 -11.84 -10.07 -0.46
N LYS A 96 -12.54 -9.15 -1.12
CA LYS A 96 -13.63 -8.35 -0.54
C LYS A 96 -13.18 -7.48 0.63
N ILE A 97 -11.97 -6.97 0.54
CA ILE A 97 -11.49 -5.95 1.47
C ILE A 97 -12.27 -4.67 1.18
N LYS A 98 -12.99 -4.17 2.18
CA LYS A 98 -13.99 -3.10 1.96
C LYS A 98 -13.43 -1.69 2.08
N THR A 99 -12.31 -1.54 2.77
CA THR A 99 -11.71 -0.23 3.04
C THR A 99 -10.22 -0.25 2.74
N VAL A 100 -9.76 0.77 2.03
CA VAL A 100 -8.35 0.96 1.75
C VAL A 100 -7.96 2.37 2.20
N ILE A 101 -6.93 2.45 3.05
CA ILE A 101 -6.34 3.72 3.44
C ILE A 101 -5.10 3.91 2.60
N VAL A 102 -5.03 5.03 1.88
CA VAL A 102 -3.97 5.33 0.92
C VAL A 102 -3.16 6.52 1.43
N GLY A 103 -1.85 6.39 1.47
CA GLY A 103 -0.98 7.49 1.84
C GLY A 103 -1.03 8.62 0.83
N GLU A 104 -0.97 8.28 -0.46
CA GLU A 104 -1.03 9.29 -1.51
C GLU A 104 -1.37 8.64 -2.87
N SER A 105 -1.84 9.45 -3.79
CA SER A 105 -2.15 9.06 -5.16
C SER A 105 -1.63 10.07 -6.18
N VAL A 106 -0.73 10.97 -5.74
CA VAL A 106 -0.15 12.02 -6.58
C VAL A 106 0.89 11.43 -7.53
N ASN A 107 1.79 10.61 -6.99
CA ASN A 107 2.84 9.99 -7.81
C ASN A 107 2.30 8.94 -8.76
N PHE A 108 1.18 8.31 -8.38
CA PHE A 108 0.58 7.26 -9.19
C PHE A 108 -0.88 7.10 -8.75
N PRO A 109 -1.85 7.28 -9.66
CA PRO A 109 -3.28 7.17 -9.28
C PRO A 109 -3.76 5.74 -9.11
N GLY A 110 -3.07 4.76 -9.71
CA GLY A 110 -3.41 3.35 -9.59
C GLY A 110 -4.84 3.03 -9.96
N GLY A 111 -5.45 2.10 -9.23
CA GLY A 111 -6.82 1.65 -9.45
C GLY A 111 -7.85 2.28 -8.51
N VAL A 112 -7.55 3.44 -7.91
CA VAL A 112 -8.41 4.07 -6.90
C VAL A 112 -9.84 4.30 -7.42
N GLU A 113 -9.97 4.92 -8.61
CA GLU A 113 -11.30 5.19 -9.16
C GLU A 113 -12.08 3.91 -9.46
N TRP A 114 -11.39 2.90 -9.98
CA TRP A 114 -12.01 1.61 -10.23
C TRP A 114 -12.50 0.95 -8.94
N LEU A 115 -11.70 1.02 -7.87
CA LEU A 115 -12.09 0.50 -6.56
C LEU A 115 -13.34 1.20 -6.03
N LYS A 116 -13.37 2.54 -6.11
CA LYS A 116 -14.53 3.32 -5.67
C LYS A 116 -15.80 2.95 -6.45
N GLN A 117 -15.67 2.79 -7.77
CA GLN A 117 -16.78 2.41 -8.64
C GLN A 117 -17.35 1.03 -8.28
N HIS A 118 -16.54 0.19 -7.63
CA HIS A 118 -16.94 -1.16 -7.24
C HIS A 118 -17.19 -1.30 -5.75
N GLY A 119 -17.47 -0.19 -5.07
CA GLY A 119 -17.95 -0.20 -3.70
C GLY A 119 -16.89 -0.28 -2.61
N VAL A 120 -15.62 -0.12 -2.97
CA VAL A 120 -14.54 -0.07 -1.98
C VAL A 120 -14.41 1.36 -1.46
N GLU A 121 -14.40 1.53 -0.14
CA GLU A 121 -14.14 2.83 0.47
C GLU A 121 -12.65 3.11 0.39
N VAL A 122 -12.26 4.15 -0.33
CA VAL A 122 -10.85 4.55 -0.44
C VAL A 122 -10.67 5.88 0.29
N ILE A 123 -9.79 5.88 1.28
CA ILE A 123 -9.49 7.06 2.10
C ILE A 123 -8.06 7.48 1.79
N ASP A 124 -7.91 8.55 1.01
CA ASP A 124 -6.60 9.10 0.65
C ASP A 124 -6.23 10.17 1.67
N LEU A 125 -5.19 9.93 2.44
CA LEU A 125 -4.75 10.85 3.48
C LEU A 125 -3.85 11.97 2.95
N HIS A 126 -3.46 11.91 1.69
CA HIS A 126 -2.61 12.90 1.04
C HIS A 126 -1.37 13.22 1.91
N SER A 127 -0.66 12.17 2.31
CA SER A 127 0.49 12.27 3.21
C SER A 127 1.70 12.87 2.51
N GLU A 128 2.14 14.03 2.98
CA GLU A 128 3.33 14.68 2.42
C GLU A 128 4.57 13.79 2.57
N ALA A 129 4.68 13.07 3.67
CA ALA A 129 5.80 12.14 3.88
C ALA A 129 5.83 11.05 2.80
N CYS A 130 4.67 10.47 2.49
CA CYS A 130 4.57 9.46 1.44
C CYS A 130 4.87 10.04 0.06
N ILE A 131 4.29 11.19 -0.26
CA ILE A 131 4.48 11.86 -1.54
C ILE A 131 5.97 12.16 -1.77
N THR A 132 6.61 12.79 -0.80
CA THR A 132 7.99 13.22 -0.90
C THR A 132 8.96 12.04 -1.00
N MET A 133 8.75 11.02 -0.17
CA MET A 133 9.62 9.85 -0.14
C MET A 133 9.64 9.15 -1.51
N LEU A 134 8.47 8.90 -2.08
CA LEU A 134 8.39 8.21 -3.37
C LEU A 134 8.82 9.11 -4.53
N ALA A 135 8.45 10.40 -4.50
CA ALA A 135 8.86 11.34 -5.54
C ALA A 135 10.38 11.43 -5.65
N ASN A 136 11.07 11.46 -4.52
CA ASN A 136 12.53 11.48 -4.49
C ASN A 136 13.11 10.18 -5.08
N TYR A 137 12.53 9.06 -4.74
CA TYR A 137 12.98 7.76 -5.27
C TYR A 137 12.81 7.71 -6.79
N ILE A 138 11.64 8.11 -7.28
CA ILE A 138 11.34 8.10 -8.73
C ILE A 138 12.33 8.98 -9.48
N ARG A 139 12.63 10.16 -8.96
CA ARG A 139 13.59 11.09 -9.59
C ARG A 139 14.98 10.48 -9.72
N ASN A 140 15.40 9.74 -8.71
CA ASN A 140 16.73 9.14 -8.66
C ASN A 140 16.79 7.76 -9.31
N ASN A 141 15.65 7.10 -9.53
CA ASN A 141 15.58 5.73 -10.03
C ASN A 141 14.44 5.56 -11.03
N PRO A 142 14.37 6.38 -12.09
CA PRO A 142 13.22 6.36 -13.00
C PRO A 142 13.06 5.02 -13.73
N GLU A 143 14.14 4.33 -14.04
CA GLU A 143 14.06 3.06 -14.75
C GLU A 143 13.45 1.96 -13.89
N ILE A 144 13.85 1.88 -12.63
CA ILE A 144 13.32 0.89 -11.69
C ILE A 144 11.83 1.16 -11.46
N TRP A 145 11.47 2.43 -11.30
CA TRP A 145 10.08 2.81 -11.12
C TRP A 145 9.22 2.43 -12.32
N ASN A 146 9.68 2.77 -13.52
CA ASN A 146 8.94 2.44 -14.75
C ASN A 146 8.76 0.93 -14.90
N GLU A 147 9.77 0.15 -14.56
CA GLU A 147 9.69 -1.30 -14.58
C GLU A 147 8.59 -1.79 -13.63
N ASP A 148 8.53 -1.23 -12.42
CA ASP A 148 7.56 -1.66 -11.40
C ASP A 148 6.12 -1.42 -11.81
N ILE A 149 5.86 -0.33 -12.53
CA ILE A 149 4.51 0.01 -13.00
C ILE A 149 4.21 -0.45 -14.43
N GLY A 150 5.11 -1.22 -15.03
CA GLY A 150 4.91 -1.76 -16.36
C GLY A 150 4.99 -0.73 -17.48
N LYS A 151 5.73 0.36 -17.28
CA LYS A 151 5.89 1.42 -18.28
C LYS A 151 7.21 1.24 -19.03
N GLU A 152 7.14 1.17 -20.34
CA GLU A 152 8.32 1.02 -21.21
C GLU A 152 9.01 2.32 -21.54
#